data_30879b567b177ee0b70d1b92400aa296
#
_entry.id   30879b567b177ee0b70d1b92400aa296
#
_cell.length_a   1.000
_cell.length_b   1.000
_cell.length_c   1.000
_cell.angle_alpha   90.00
_cell.angle_beta   90.00
_cell.angle_gamma   90.00
#
_symmetry.space_group_name_H-M   'P 1'
#
loop_
_entity.id
_entity.type
_entity.pdbx_description
1 polymer ?
#
loop_
_entity_poly.entity_id
_entity_poly.type
_entity_poly.pdbx_seq_one_letter_code
_entity_poly.pdbx_strand_id
1 'polypeptide(L)'
;MPQKRDFISIMDWSSEELINNLELALELKKKTREGQCPKELEGRSYGMIFHKDSLRTRVSCEVAIFQLGGHVLTMSEKDFQMGKRESVKDVAKVLSRYLDGILIRTFSHQVVLELAEHAEVPVCNLLTDFNHPCQLMADALTILEKFGRLENIKVCYLGDCNNVTNSWLNLASRIPLDLRIATSKETLPPEHLVKQVQDAGLSKLSIYHEAAEAVQDVQVLYTDVWASMGEKEKTKEREQLLFGFQINRDLLNLSSPDSLVMHCLPANREREITAEVMDGPRSIVYDQAENRLHAQKAILAQLERWRN
;
A
#
# COMPACT_ATOMS: atom_id res chain seq x y z
N MET A 1 -30.84 1.15 5.10
CA MET A 1 -29.59 0.66 5.73
C MET A 1 -28.45 1.47 5.10
N PRO A 2 -27.49 1.97 5.86
CA PRO A 2 -26.33 2.62 5.27
C PRO A 2 -25.65 1.63 4.32
N GLN A 3 -25.19 2.14 3.18
CA GLN A 3 -24.59 1.29 2.15
C GLN A 3 -23.19 0.88 2.64
N LYS A 4 -22.94 -0.43 2.70
CA LYS A 4 -21.60 -0.96 2.99
C LYS A 4 -20.57 -0.34 2.04
N ARG A 5 -19.43 0.10 2.56
CA ARG A 5 -18.29 0.59 1.79
C ARG A 5 -17.07 -0.25 2.10
N ASP A 6 -16.28 -0.51 1.08
CA ASP A 6 -15.06 -1.32 1.16
C ASP A 6 -13.82 -0.46 0.89
N PHE A 7 -12.64 -1.02 1.15
CA PHE A 7 -11.36 -0.46 0.73
C PHE A 7 -10.51 -1.56 0.08
N ILE A 8 -10.81 -1.87 -1.17
CA ILE A 8 -10.14 -2.92 -1.95
C ILE A 8 -9.06 -2.31 -2.83
N SER A 9 -9.29 -1.09 -3.28
CA SER A 9 -8.40 -0.30 -4.11
C SER A 9 -8.47 1.17 -3.68
N ILE A 10 -7.42 1.94 -3.98
CA ILE A 10 -7.44 3.42 -3.91
C ILE A 10 -8.61 3.99 -4.74
N MET A 11 -8.99 3.31 -5.81
CA MET A 11 -10.06 3.74 -6.71
C MET A 11 -11.47 3.67 -6.10
N ASP A 12 -11.66 2.97 -4.99
CA ASP A 12 -12.96 2.83 -4.32
C ASP A 12 -13.40 4.14 -3.63
N TRP A 13 -12.44 5.02 -3.37
CA TRP A 13 -12.67 6.28 -2.69
C TRP A 13 -12.38 7.46 -3.62
N SER A 14 -13.11 8.56 -3.43
CA SER A 14 -12.85 9.81 -4.15
C SER A 14 -11.55 10.47 -3.69
N SER A 15 -11.06 11.44 -4.48
CA SER A 15 -9.88 12.24 -4.11
C SER A 15 -10.06 12.93 -2.76
N GLU A 16 -11.23 13.51 -2.52
CA GLU A 16 -11.58 14.18 -1.26
C GLU A 16 -11.58 13.19 -0.08
N GLU A 17 -12.18 12.02 -0.25
CA GLU A 17 -12.22 10.98 0.80
C GLU A 17 -10.81 10.46 1.14
N LEU A 18 -9.93 10.32 0.16
CA LEU A 18 -8.53 9.94 0.39
C LEU A 18 -7.77 11.01 1.16
N ILE A 19 -7.91 12.29 0.79
CA ILE A 19 -7.28 13.41 1.50
C ILE A 19 -7.79 13.50 2.93
N ASN A 20 -9.10 13.48 3.15
CA ASN A 20 -9.71 13.51 4.48
C ASN A 20 -9.24 12.32 5.34
N ASN A 21 -9.02 11.16 4.73
CA ASN A 21 -8.49 9.99 5.42
C ASN A 21 -7.00 10.17 5.83
N LEU A 22 -6.19 10.82 5.00
CA LEU A 22 -4.81 11.15 5.35
C LEU A 22 -4.75 12.17 6.50
N GLU A 23 -5.62 13.16 6.51
CA GLU A 23 -5.75 14.12 7.62
C GLU A 23 -6.17 13.41 8.91
N LEU A 24 -7.15 12.51 8.84
CA LEU A 24 -7.55 11.66 9.95
C LEU A 24 -6.38 10.81 10.46
N ALA A 25 -5.54 10.28 9.56
CA ALA A 25 -4.37 9.51 9.95
C ALA A 25 -3.35 10.35 10.73
N LEU A 26 -3.12 11.62 10.33
CA LEU A 26 -2.28 12.57 11.06
C LEU A 26 -2.84 12.86 12.45
N GLU A 27 -4.15 13.11 12.55
CA GLU A 27 -4.83 13.34 13.82
C GLU A 27 -4.69 12.14 14.77
N LEU A 28 -4.99 10.93 14.28
CA LEU A 28 -4.90 9.71 15.05
C LEU A 28 -3.45 9.39 15.47
N LYS A 29 -2.47 9.70 14.60
CA LYS A 29 -1.05 9.58 14.93
C LYS A 29 -0.66 10.51 16.07
N LYS A 30 -1.07 11.79 15.99
CA LYS A 30 -0.83 12.77 17.05
C LYS A 30 -1.45 12.34 18.38
N LYS A 31 -2.73 11.99 18.40
CA LYS A 31 -3.42 11.50 19.60
C LYS A 31 -2.73 10.29 20.22
N THR A 32 -2.25 9.36 19.38
CA THR A 32 -1.52 8.19 19.87
C THR A 32 -0.20 8.57 20.56
N ARG A 33 0.55 9.50 19.98
CA ARG A 33 1.80 10.01 20.59
C ARG A 33 1.57 10.75 21.91
N GLU A 34 0.41 11.35 22.07
CA GLU A 34 -0.04 12.01 23.30
C GLU A 34 -0.62 11.01 24.34
N GLY A 35 -0.56 9.71 24.06
CA GLY A 35 -1.11 8.66 24.95
C GLY A 35 -2.64 8.56 24.91
N GLN A 36 -3.29 9.23 23.97
CA GLN A 36 -4.75 9.16 23.75
C GLN A 36 -5.05 8.03 22.76
N CYS A 37 -5.99 7.16 23.13
CA CYS A 37 -6.49 6.10 22.26
C CYS A 37 -7.97 6.38 21.91
N PRO A 38 -8.25 6.98 20.74
CA PRO A 38 -9.62 7.16 20.28
C PRO A 38 -10.32 5.81 20.14
N LYS A 39 -11.54 5.70 20.66
CA LYS A 39 -12.29 4.45 20.68
C LYS A 39 -13.23 4.30 19.48
N GLU A 40 -12.73 4.56 18.29
CA GLU A 40 -13.51 4.52 17.03
C GLU A 40 -14.09 3.13 16.75
N LEU A 41 -13.46 2.06 17.28
CA LEU A 41 -13.88 0.67 17.10
C LEU A 41 -14.30 0.02 18.43
N GLU A 42 -14.74 0.80 19.43
CA GLU A 42 -15.16 0.24 20.73
C GLU A 42 -16.33 -0.75 20.54
N GLY A 43 -16.15 -1.96 21.08
CA GLY A 43 -17.14 -3.03 20.97
C GLY A 43 -17.21 -3.73 19.61
N ARG A 44 -16.31 -3.40 18.68
CA ARG A 44 -16.24 -4.01 17.33
C ARG A 44 -15.24 -5.15 17.28
N SER A 45 -15.56 -6.17 16.48
CA SER A 45 -14.72 -7.34 16.23
C SER A 45 -14.37 -7.44 14.75
N TYR A 46 -13.09 -7.48 14.43
CA TYR A 46 -12.58 -7.57 13.07
C TYR A 46 -11.89 -8.92 12.83
N GLY A 47 -12.09 -9.51 11.65
CA GLY A 47 -11.35 -10.69 11.22
C GLY A 47 -10.22 -10.31 10.26
N MET A 48 -9.02 -10.86 10.49
CA MET A 48 -7.91 -10.76 9.56
C MET A 48 -7.59 -12.11 8.96
N ILE A 49 -7.65 -12.21 7.63
CA ILE A 49 -7.38 -13.43 6.86
C ILE A 49 -6.02 -13.31 6.19
N PHE A 50 -5.10 -14.25 6.46
CA PHE A 50 -3.77 -14.30 5.87
C PHE A 50 -3.55 -15.59 5.08
N HIS A 51 -3.51 -15.49 3.75
CA HIS A 51 -3.02 -16.55 2.86
C HIS A 51 -1.52 -16.41 2.56
N LYS A 52 -0.93 -15.27 2.90
CA LYS A 52 0.49 -14.97 2.77
C LYS A 52 1.00 -14.32 4.05
N ASP A 53 2.00 -14.91 4.67
CA ASP A 53 2.60 -14.39 5.91
C ASP A 53 3.11 -12.96 5.77
N SER A 54 2.96 -12.18 6.83
CA SER A 54 3.47 -10.82 6.88
C SER A 54 3.61 -10.33 8.32
N LEU A 55 4.83 -10.05 8.73
CA LEU A 55 5.09 -9.45 10.03
C LEU A 55 4.48 -8.05 10.13
N ARG A 56 4.88 -7.16 9.22
CA ARG A 56 4.48 -5.72 9.27
C ARG A 56 2.98 -5.54 9.19
N THR A 57 2.32 -6.20 8.22
CA THR A 57 0.88 -6.07 8.04
C THR A 57 0.12 -6.61 9.24
N ARG A 58 0.52 -7.77 9.75
CA ARG A 58 -0.15 -8.38 10.88
C ARG A 58 -0.04 -7.50 12.12
N VAL A 59 1.19 -7.16 12.53
CA VAL A 59 1.42 -6.37 13.74
C VAL A 59 0.77 -4.99 13.64
N SER A 60 0.93 -4.29 12.50
CA SER A 60 0.37 -2.94 12.36
C SER A 60 -1.17 -2.94 12.40
N CYS A 61 -1.85 -3.92 11.78
CA CYS A 61 -3.31 -4.02 11.84
C CYS A 61 -3.81 -4.44 13.22
N GLU A 62 -3.17 -5.43 13.86
CA GLU A 62 -3.55 -5.85 15.23
C GLU A 62 -3.44 -4.67 16.21
N VAL A 63 -2.33 -3.95 16.17
CA VAL A 63 -2.11 -2.76 17.01
C VAL A 63 -3.07 -1.62 16.63
N ALA A 64 -3.37 -1.42 15.34
CA ALA A 64 -4.32 -0.40 14.88
C ALA A 64 -5.72 -0.64 15.48
N ILE A 65 -6.23 -1.86 15.37
CA ILE A 65 -7.56 -2.23 15.89
C ILE A 65 -7.59 -2.13 17.41
N PHE A 66 -6.55 -2.62 18.09
CA PHE A 66 -6.43 -2.53 19.55
C PHE A 66 -6.42 -1.07 20.03
N GLN A 67 -5.63 -0.20 19.41
CA GLN A 67 -5.54 1.21 19.77
C GLN A 67 -6.83 2.00 19.48
N LEU A 68 -7.67 1.52 18.57
CA LEU A 68 -9.00 2.07 18.32
C LEU A 68 -10.09 1.47 19.23
N GLY A 69 -9.73 0.60 20.17
CA GLY A 69 -10.67 -0.02 21.13
C GLY A 69 -11.40 -1.25 20.60
N GLY A 70 -11.03 -1.75 19.42
CA GLY A 70 -11.61 -2.95 18.82
C GLY A 70 -10.92 -4.24 19.22
N HIS A 71 -11.55 -5.36 18.86
CA HIS A 71 -11.02 -6.71 19.00
C HIS A 71 -10.68 -7.29 17.61
N VAL A 72 -9.63 -8.10 17.51
CA VAL A 72 -9.21 -8.71 16.25
C VAL A 72 -8.98 -10.21 16.40
N LEU A 73 -9.46 -10.97 15.41
CA LEU A 73 -9.19 -12.40 15.25
C LEU A 73 -8.33 -12.60 14.00
N THR A 74 -7.14 -13.15 14.16
CA THR A 74 -6.27 -13.47 13.03
C THR A 74 -6.45 -14.93 12.63
N MET A 75 -6.75 -15.15 11.35
CA MET A 75 -6.99 -16.46 10.74
C MET A 75 -5.99 -16.71 9.62
N SER A 76 -5.51 -17.92 9.48
CA SER A 76 -4.60 -18.34 8.42
C SER A 76 -5.29 -19.26 7.40
N GLU A 77 -4.69 -19.45 6.23
CA GLU A 77 -5.20 -20.41 5.23
C GLU A 77 -5.34 -21.81 5.82
N LYS A 78 -4.53 -22.18 6.82
CA LYS A 78 -4.57 -23.49 7.48
C LYS A 78 -5.84 -23.70 8.28
N ASP A 79 -6.50 -22.65 8.72
CA ASP A 79 -7.66 -22.73 9.60
C ASP A 79 -8.92 -23.16 8.85
N PHE A 80 -9.11 -22.73 7.57
CA PHE A 80 -10.37 -23.02 6.85
C PHE A 80 -10.26 -23.17 5.32
N GLN A 81 -9.09 -22.94 4.71
CA GLN A 81 -8.83 -23.15 3.27
C GLN A 81 -9.90 -22.55 2.34
N MET A 82 -10.14 -21.23 2.50
CA MET A 82 -11.10 -20.47 1.70
C MET A 82 -10.84 -20.62 0.19
N GLY A 83 -11.91 -20.88 -0.56
CA GLY A 83 -11.86 -21.15 -2.01
C GLY A 83 -11.45 -22.58 -2.38
N LYS A 84 -11.18 -23.45 -1.38
CA LYS A 84 -10.85 -24.88 -1.58
C LYS A 84 -11.83 -25.77 -0.83
N ARG A 85 -11.84 -25.69 0.51
CA ARG A 85 -12.74 -26.46 1.37
C ARG A 85 -14.09 -25.78 1.53
N GLU A 86 -14.10 -24.48 1.67
CA GLU A 86 -15.31 -23.65 1.74
C GLU A 86 -15.30 -22.60 0.62
N SER A 87 -16.47 -22.31 0.04
CA SER A 87 -16.59 -21.26 -0.96
C SER A 87 -16.30 -19.87 -0.34
N VAL A 88 -15.74 -18.95 -1.13
CA VAL A 88 -15.53 -17.57 -0.69
C VAL A 88 -16.84 -16.94 -0.24
N LYS A 89 -17.93 -17.22 -0.96
CA LYS A 89 -19.28 -16.75 -0.65
C LYS A 89 -19.75 -17.23 0.73
N ASP A 90 -19.59 -18.51 1.06
CA ASP A 90 -20.05 -19.04 2.34
C ASP A 90 -19.25 -18.45 3.49
N VAL A 91 -17.92 -18.36 3.33
CA VAL A 91 -17.04 -17.69 4.30
C VAL A 91 -17.47 -16.23 4.51
N ALA A 92 -17.73 -15.47 3.43
CA ALA A 92 -18.18 -14.08 3.51
C ALA A 92 -19.48 -13.96 4.30
N LYS A 93 -20.48 -14.81 4.01
CA LYS A 93 -21.79 -14.81 4.68
C LYS A 93 -21.70 -15.17 6.15
N VAL A 94 -20.90 -16.19 6.50
CA VAL A 94 -20.72 -16.63 7.89
C VAL A 94 -19.97 -15.57 8.69
N LEU A 95 -18.83 -15.09 8.18
CA LEU A 95 -18.04 -14.08 8.88
C LEU A 95 -18.79 -12.76 9.08
N SER A 96 -19.65 -12.37 8.15
CA SER A 96 -20.50 -11.18 8.28
C SER A 96 -21.53 -11.27 9.43
N ARG A 97 -21.81 -12.48 9.95
CA ARG A 97 -22.68 -12.70 11.12
C ARG A 97 -21.96 -12.59 12.45
N TYR A 98 -20.62 -12.70 12.42
CA TYR A 98 -19.77 -12.71 13.61
C TYR A 98 -18.94 -11.44 13.78
N LEU A 99 -18.59 -10.79 12.67
CA LEU A 99 -17.61 -9.71 12.61
C LEU A 99 -18.23 -8.40 12.14
N ASP A 100 -17.58 -7.31 12.49
CA ASP A 100 -17.93 -5.96 12.05
C ASP A 100 -17.13 -5.51 10.81
N GLY A 101 -16.07 -6.23 10.46
CA GLY A 101 -15.28 -6.01 9.25
C GLY A 101 -14.27 -7.12 8.99
N ILE A 102 -13.83 -7.25 7.75
CA ILE A 102 -12.91 -8.30 7.30
C ILE A 102 -11.71 -7.64 6.61
N LEU A 103 -10.51 -7.94 7.08
CA LEU A 103 -9.27 -7.56 6.46
C LEU A 103 -8.64 -8.79 5.81
N ILE A 104 -8.18 -8.68 4.57
CA ILE A 104 -7.64 -9.84 3.86
C ILE A 104 -6.32 -9.54 3.16
N ARG A 105 -5.34 -10.44 3.34
CA ARG A 105 -4.09 -10.49 2.57
C ARG A 105 -4.02 -11.84 1.88
N THR A 106 -4.09 -11.82 0.55
CA THR A 106 -4.12 -13.03 -0.27
C THR A 106 -3.28 -12.86 -1.54
N PHE A 107 -3.22 -13.88 -2.38
CA PHE A 107 -2.59 -13.80 -3.69
C PHE A 107 -3.58 -13.24 -4.72
N SER A 108 -4.66 -13.96 -5.00
CA SER A 108 -5.63 -13.59 -6.04
C SER A 108 -6.48 -12.40 -5.63
N HIS A 109 -6.46 -11.35 -6.47
CA HIS A 109 -7.34 -10.19 -6.31
C HIS A 109 -8.82 -10.55 -6.47
N GLN A 110 -9.12 -11.52 -7.34
CA GLN A 110 -10.49 -11.99 -7.56
C GLN A 110 -11.14 -12.55 -6.29
N VAL A 111 -10.36 -13.19 -5.41
CA VAL A 111 -10.85 -13.68 -4.10
C VAL A 111 -11.32 -12.52 -3.22
N VAL A 112 -10.63 -11.39 -3.26
CA VAL A 112 -11.01 -10.19 -2.48
C VAL A 112 -12.28 -9.56 -3.04
N LEU A 113 -12.42 -9.50 -4.37
CA LEU A 113 -13.62 -8.98 -5.04
C LEU A 113 -14.84 -9.85 -4.70
N GLU A 114 -14.73 -11.18 -4.79
CA GLU A 114 -15.80 -12.10 -4.45
C GLU A 114 -16.16 -12.02 -2.96
N LEU A 115 -15.16 -11.94 -2.07
CA LEU A 115 -15.40 -11.76 -0.63
C LEU A 115 -16.17 -10.46 -0.36
N ALA A 116 -15.79 -9.37 -1.00
CA ALA A 116 -16.46 -8.08 -0.85
C ALA A 116 -17.88 -8.08 -1.42
N GLU A 117 -18.12 -8.75 -2.55
CA GLU A 117 -19.44 -8.89 -3.15
C GLU A 117 -20.44 -9.58 -2.20
N HIS A 118 -19.97 -10.60 -1.48
CA HIS A 118 -20.85 -11.44 -0.65
C HIS A 118 -20.85 -11.07 0.84
N ALA A 119 -19.87 -10.33 1.32
CA ALA A 119 -19.83 -9.84 2.70
C ALA A 119 -20.89 -8.74 2.94
N GLU A 120 -21.48 -8.75 4.13
CA GLU A 120 -22.43 -7.71 4.60
C GLU A 120 -21.74 -6.67 5.48
N VAL A 121 -20.45 -6.88 5.77
CA VAL A 121 -19.58 -5.96 6.52
C VAL A 121 -18.43 -5.44 5.62
N PRO A 122 -17.81 -4.30 5.97
CA PRO A 122 -16.69 -3.75 5.20
C PRO A 122 -15.55 -4.76 4.99
N VAL A 123 -15.02 -4.79 3.78
CA VAL A 123 -13.82 -5.56 3.41
C VAL A 123 -12.67 -4.60 3.10
N CYS A 124 -11.51 -4.85 3.72
CA CYS A 124 -10.28 -4.10 3.50
C CYS A 124 -9.21 -5.00 2.89
N ASN A 125 -8.71 -4.63 1.72
CA ASN A 125 -7.61 -5.30 1.06
C ASN A 125 -6.26 -4.86 1.67
N LEU A 126 -5.61 -5.77 2.37
CA LEU A 126 -4.27 -5.53 2.92
C LEU A 126 -3.16 -5.73 1.89
N LEU A 127 -3.34 -6.65 0.94
CA LEU A 127 -2.49 -6.88 -0.24
C LEU A 127 -3.07 -8.01 -1.09
N THR A 128 -2.97 -7.85 -2.40
CA THR A 128 -3.11 -8.91 -3.41
C THR A 128 -1.94 -8.87 -4.40
N ASP A 129 -1.92 -9.80 -5.36
CA ASP A 129 -1.03 -9.79 -6.51
C ASP A 129 -1.26 -8.57 -7.44
N PHE A 130 -2.44 -7.98 -7.39
CA PHE A 130 -2.81 -6.83 -8.22
C PHE A 130 -2.49 -5.47 -7.57
N ASN A 131 -2.79 -5.28 -6.28
CA ASN A 131 -2.57 -4.00 -5.60
C ASN A 131 -2.28 -4.13 -4.10
N HIS A 132 -1.79 -3.04 -3.50
CA HIS A 132 -1.49 -2.90 -2.07
C HIS A 132 -1.96 -1.53 -1.55
N PRO A 133 -3.30 -1.27 -1.50
CA PRO A 133 -3.83 0.07 -1.23
C PRO A 133 -3.45 0.62 0.14
N CYS A 134 -3.43 -0.22 1.19
CA CYS A 134 -3.00 0.19 2.53
C CYS A 134 -1.53 0.63 2.60
N GLN A 135 -0.65 0.09 1.74
CA GLN A 135 0.72 0.57 1.63
C GLN A 135 0.74 1.97 1.06
N LEU A 136 0.02 2.19 -0.05
CA LEU A 136 0.02 3.50 -0.70
C LEU A 136 -0.57 4.61 0.16
N MET A 137 -1.56 4.31 0.99
CA MET A 137 -2.06 5.28 1.98
C MET A 137 -0.98 5.63 3.01
N ALA A 138 -0.17 4.66 3.44
CA ALA A 138 0.96 4.91 4.33
C ALA A 138 2.08 5.70 3.65
N ASP A 139 2.33 5.44 2.36
CA ASP A 139 3.32 6.15 1.56
C ASP A 139 2.89 7.61 1.34
N ALA A 140 1.63 7.81 0.97
CA ALA A 140 1.02 9.14 0.83
C ALA A 140 1.06 9.93 2.15
N LEU A 141 0.74 9.29 3.28
CA LEU A 141 0.84 9.88 4.61
C LEU A 141 2.28 10.29 4.93
N THR A 142 3.27 9.46 4.59
CA THR A 142 4.67 9.74 4.83
C THR A 142 5.17 10.93 4.01
N ILE A 143 4.76 11.00 2.75
CA ILE A 143 5.05 12.15 1.87
C ILE A 143 4.40 13.41 2.43
N LEU A 144 3.14 13.35 2.82
CA LEU A 144 2.42 14.48 3.43
C LEU A 144 3.11 14.99 4.69
N GLU A 145 3.58 14.11 5.57
CA GLU A 145 4.33 14.49 6.78
C GLU A 145 5.69 15.16 6.47
N LYS A 146 6.42 14.65 5.46
CA LYS A 146 7.77 15.13 5.15
C LYS A 146 7.76 16.42 4.35
N PHE A 147 6.81 16.59 3.43
CA PHE A 147 6.76 17.73 2.51
C PHE A 147 5.65 18.74 2.82
N GLY A 148 4.76 18.44 3.79
CA GLY A 148 3.60 19.29 4.13
C GLY A 148 2.52 19.31 3.04
N ARG A 149 2.69 18.55 1.96
CA ARG A 149 1.77 18.43 0.84
C ARG A 149 1.96 17.07 0.15
N LEU A 150 0.95 16.62 -0.57
CA LEU A 150 1.03 15.45 -1.43
C LEU A 150 0.93 15.84 -2.90
N GLU A 151 0.17 16.85 -3.22
CA GLU A 151 -0.05 17.31 -4.59
C GLU A 151 1.24 17.82 -5.24
N ASN A 152 1.42 17.45 -6.52
CA ASN A 152 2.54 17.83 -7.37
C ASN A 152 3.93 17.42 -6.82
N ILE A 153 3.98 16.41 -5.96
CA ILE A 153 5.23 15.78 -5.56
C ILE A 153 5.76 14.94 -6.73
N LYS A 154 7.07 15.07 -6.97
CA LYS A 154 7.77 14.28 -8.00
C LYS A 154 8.24 12.97 -7.37
N VAL A 155 7.61 11.87 -7.75
CA VAL A 155 7.94 10.52 -7.29
C VAL A 155 8.50 9.72 -8.44
N CYS A 156 9.65 9.10 -8.25
CA CYS A 156 10.20 8.12 -9.18
C CYS A 156 10.17 6.72 -8.55
N TYR A 157 9.35 5.83 -9.10
CA TYR A 157 9.37 4.42 -8.79
C TYR A 157 10.42 3.73 -9.68
N LEU A 158 11.36 2.99 -9.07
CA LEU A 158 12.45 2.31 -9.77
C LEU A 158 12.36 0.79 -9.56
N GLY A 159 12.36 0.03 -10.64
CA GLY A 159 12.40 -1.44 -10.60
C GLY A 159 11.22 -2.12 -11.28
N ASP A 160 10.80 -3.27 -10.74
CA ASP A 160 9.75 -4.11 -11.31
C ASP A 160 8.36 -3.49 -11.13
N CYS A 161 7.58 -3.44 -12.22
CA CYS A 161 6.19 -3.00 -12.13
C CYS A 161 5.30 -4.11 -11.56
N ASN A 162 5.07 -4.04 -10.28
CA ASN A 162 4.32 -5.00 -9.48
C ASN A 162 3.02 -4.38 -8.90
N ASN A 163 2.42 -5.03 -7.92
CA ASN A 163 1.20 -4.58 -7.23
C ASN A 163 1.36 -3.22 -6.51
N VAL A 164 2.58 -2.86 -6.11
CA VAL A 164 2.86 -1.54 -5.51
C VAL A 164 2.84 -0.46 -6.58
N THR A 165 3.46 -0.72 -7.75
CA THR A 165 3.39 0.19 -8.91
C THR A 165 1.94 0.39 -9.36
N ASN A 166 1.15 -0.69 -9.43
CA ASN A 166 -0.28 -0.59 -9.75
C ASN A 166 -1.02 0.34 -8.79
N SER A 167 -0.68 0.27 -7.51
CA SER A 167 -1.28 1.13 -6.50
C SER A 167 -0.81 2.59 -6.60
N TRP A 168 0.44 2.85 -7.03
CA TRP A 168 0.92 4.19 -7.37
C TRP A 168 0.15 4.79 -8.56
N LEU A 169 -0.14 4.00 -9.60
CA LEU A 169 -0.96 4.42 -10.74
C LEU A 169 -2.39 4.75 -10.30
N ASN A 170 -2.97 3.93 -9.41
CA ASN A 170 -4.28 4.21 -8.83
C ASN A 170 -4.27 5.53 -8.03
N LEU A 171 -3.23 5.78 -7.23
CA LEU A 171 -3.11 7.04 -6.49
C LEU A 171 -2.96 8.24 -7.43
N ALA A 172 -2.14 8.12 -8.47
CA ALA A 172 -1.94 9.16 -9.49
C ALA A 172 -3.22 9.46 -10.31
N SER A 173 -4.17 8.52 -10.35
CA SER A 173 -5.50 8.74 -10.95
C SER A 173 -6.46 9.51 -10.02
N ARG A 174 -6.12 9.69 -8.76
CA ARG A 174 -6.94 10.37 -7.74
C ARG A 174 -6.31 11.65 -7.21
N ILE A 175 -5.00 11.71 -7.12
CA ILE A 175 -4.26 12.83 -6.53
C ILE A 175 -3.22 13.31 -7.54
N PRO A 176 -3.13 14.61 -7.82
CA PRO A 176 -2.14 15.17 -8.75
C PRO A 176 -0.70 14.86 -8.32
N LEU A 177 0.05 14.11 -9.14
CA LEU A 177 1.46 13.77 -8.92
C LEU A 177 2.27 13.99 -10.21
N ASP A 178 3.60 14.19 -10.10
CA ASP A 178 4.55 13.91 -11.19
C ASP A 178 5.12 12.50 -10.91
N LEU A 179 4.43 11.47 -11.42
CA LEU A 179 4.82 10.07 -11.24
C LEU A 179 5.70 9.63 -12.40
N ARG A 180 6.90 9.20 -12.09
CA ARG A 180 7.84 8.60 -13.02
C ARG A 180 8.06 7.14 -12.66
N ILE A 181 8.03 6.28 -13.67
CA ILE A 181 8.31 4.86 -13.53
C ILE A 181 9.56 4.55 -14.35
N ALA A 182 10.63 4.17 -13.67
CA ALA A 182 11.89 3.75 -14.28
C ALA A 182 11.98 2.22 -14.21
N THR A 183 11.86 1.58 -15.38
CA THR A 183 11.79 0.11 -15.48
C THR A 183 12.30 -0.38 -16.82
N SER A 184 12.60 -1.69 -16.91
CA SER A 184 13.00 -2.29 -18.18
C SER A 184 11.81 -2.38 -19.15
N LYS A 185 12.09 -2.59 -20.43
CA LYS A 185 11.02 -2.75 -21.44
C LYS A 185 10.20 -4.02 -21.25
N GLU A 186 10.74 -4.99 -20.54
CA GLU A 186 10.13 -6.28 -20.27
C GLU A 186 9.26 -6.28 -18.99
N THR A 187 9.33 -5.22 -18.19
CA THR A 187 8.63 -5.11 -16.90
C THR A 187 7.72 -3.90 -16.81
N LEU A 188 7.09 -3.54 -17.92
CA LEU A 188 6.19 -2.39 -18.02
C LEU A 188 4.92 -2.55 -17.16
N PRO A 189 4.36 -1.42 -16.66
CA PRO A 189 3.09 -1.44 -15.96
C PRO A 189 1.94 -1.85 -16.90
N PRO A 190 0.82 -2.39 -16.37
CA PRO A 190 -0.36 -2.72 -17.16
C PRO A 190 -0.89 -1.52 -17.95
N GLU A 191 -1.09 -1.69 -19.25
CA GLU A 191 -1.53 -0.63 -20.17
C GLU A 191 -2.84 0.03 -19.72
N HIS A 192 -3.79 -0.75 -19.21
CA HIS A 192 -5.08 -0.23 -18.75
C HIS A 192 -4.92 0.72 -17.54
N LEU A 193 -3.93 0.52 -16.66
CA LEU A 193 -3.66 1.43 -15.55
C LEU A 193 -2.95 2.70 -16.01
N VAL A 194 -2.05 2.59 -16.98
CA VAL A 194 -1.42 3.75 -17.62
C VAL A 194 -2.50 4.63 -18.26
N LYS A 195 -3.40 4.00 -19.03
CA LYS A 195 -4.54 4.68 -19.64
C LYS A 195 -5.47 5.32 -18.61
N GLN A 196 -5.75 4.63 -17.50
CA GLN A 196 -6.56 5.16 -16.39
C GLN A 196 -5.99 6.49 -15.83
N VAL A 197 -4.67 6.60 -15.66
CA VAL A 197 -4.00 7.83 -15.20
C VAL A 197 -4.13 8.94 -16.25
N GLN A 198 -3.94 8.59 -17.53
CA GLN A 198 -4.07 9.54 -18.67
C GLN A 198 -5.51 10.06 -18.79
N ASP A 199 -6.49 9.17 -18.70
CA ASP A 199 -7.92 9.53 -18.78
C ASP A 199 -8.37 10.40 -17.60
N ALA A 200 -7.80 10.19 -16.41
CA ALA A 200 -8.04 11.04 -15.24
C ALA A 200 -7.51 12.47 -15.39
N GLY A 201 -6.42 12.65 -16.16
CA GLY A 201 -5.86 13.96 -16.50
C GLY A 201 -5.33 14.78 -15.31
N LEU A 202 -5.17 14.16 -14.15
CA LEU A 202 -4.74 14.85 -12.90
C LEU A 202 -3.22 14.89 -12.74
N SER A 203 -2.55 13.81 -13.14
CA SER A 203 -1.12 13.60 -12.89
C SER A 203 -0.33 13.59 -14.18
N LYS A 204 0.94 13.99 -14.07
CA LYS A 204 1.92 13.73 -15.11
C LYS A 204 2.50 12.34 -14.88
N LEU A 205 2.33 11.44 -15.86
CA LEU A 205 2.91 10.10 -15.86
C LEU A 205 3.98 10.00 -16.96
N SER A 206 5.17 9.53 -16.60
CA SER A 206 6.27 9.30 -17.55
C SER A 206 6.95 7.97 -17.27
N ILE A 207 7.23 7.18 -18.31
CA ILE A 207 7.93 5.90 -18.23
C ILE A 207 9.33 6.08 -18.82
N TYR A 208 10.35 5.63 -18.08
CA TYR A 208 11.75 5.73 -18.45
C TYR A 208 12.39 4.34 -18.48
N HIS A 209 13.37 4.17 -19.35
CA HIS A 209 14.18 2.95 -19.44
C HIS A 209 15.62 3.18 -18.98
N GLU A 210 15.96 4.44 -18.62
CA GLU A 210 17.22 4.85 -18.04
C GLU A 210 16.96 5.51 -16.68
N ALA A 211 17.46 4.88 -15.60
CA ALA A 211 17.20 5.36 -14.24
C ALA A 211 17.75 6.76 -14.01
N ALA A 212 18.93 7.10 -14.57
CA ALA A 212 19.58 8.39 -14.44
C ALA A 212 18.76 9.55 -15.01
N GLU A 213 17.99 9.31 -16.07
CA GLU A 213 17.07 10.30 -16.65
C GLU A 213 15.83 10.49 -15.78
N ALA A 214 15.30 9.39 -15.27
CA ALA A 214 14.06 9.38 -14.50
C ALA A 214 14.16 10.16 -13.18
N VAL A 215 15.33 10.10 -12.52
CA VAL A 215 15.51 10.65 -11.17
C VAL A 215 15.85 12.14 -11.14
N GLN A 216 16.02 12.80 -12.29
CA GLN A 216 16.34 14.22 -12.32
C GLN A 216 15.28 15.07 -11.61
N ASP A 217 15.67 15.92 -10.65
CA ASP A 217 14.78 16.78 -9.86
C ASP A 217 13.66 16.06 -9.08
N VAL A 218 13.78 14.77 -8.86
CA VAL A 218 12.81 13.97 -8.12
C VAL A 218 12.93 14.21 -6.62
N GLN A 219 11.81 14.31 -5.94
CA GLN A 219 11.74 14.52 -4.49
C GLN A 219 11.67 13.19 -3.71
N VAL A 220 11.09 12.14 -4.32
CA VAL A 220 10.95 10.82 -3.70
C VAL A 220 11.44 9.75 -4.67
N LEU A 221 12.46 8.99 -4.27
CA LEU A 221 12.88 7.76 -4.93
C LEU A 221 12.21 6.59 -4.19
N TYR A 222 11.48 5.79 -4.92
CA TYR A 222 10.76 4.64 -4.37
C TYR A 222 11.18 3.35 -5.06
N THR A 223 11.42 2.29 -4.31
CA THR A 223 11.64 0.96 -4.87
C THR A 223 10.97 -0.13 -4.02
N ASP A 224 10.84 -1.30 -4.59
CA ASP A 224 10.38 -2.54 -3.96
C ASP A 224 11.23 -3.71 -4.46
N VAL A 225 11.10 -4.86 -3.83
CA VAL A 225 11.79 -6.08 -4.25
C VAL A 225 11.50 -6.43 -5.71
N TRP A 226 12.53 -6.79 -6.47
CA TRP A 226 12.40 -7.13 -7.89
C TRP A 226 11.74 -8.48 -8.17
N ALA A 227 11.68 -9.35 -7.16
CA ALA A 227 10.95 -10.61 -7.25
C ALA A 227 10.16 -10.85 -5.98
N SER A 228 8.87 -11.09 -6.13
CA SER A 228 7.99 -11.42 -5.01
C SER A 228 8.38 -12.77 -4.37
N MET A 229 8.18 -12.89 -3.04
CA MET A 229 8.40 -14.15 -2.33
C MET A 229 7.57 -15.27 -2.98
N GLY A 230 8.24 -16.33 -3.47
CA GLY A 230 7.64 -17.48 -4.16
C GLY A 230 8.10 -17.64 -5.60
N GLU A 231 8.71 -16.64 -6.25
CA GLU A 231 9.14 -16.67 -7.65
C GLU A 231 10.67 -16.88 -7.80
N LYS A 232 11.25 -17.84 -7.06
CA LYS A 232 12.70 -18.05 -7.03
C LYS A 232 13.34 -18.34 -8.40
N GLU A 233 12.61 -18.96 -9.31
CA GLU A 233 13.13 -19.28 -10.66
C GLU A 233 13.25 -18.05 -11.56
N LYS A 234 12.36 -17.06 -11.39
CA LYS A 234 12.38 -15.80 -12.14
C LYS A 234 13.32 -14.74 -11.54
N THR A 235 13.85 -14.97 -10.34
CA THR A 235 14.62 -13.97 -9.59
C THR A 235 15.88 -13.55 -10.33
N LYS A 236 16.65 -14.49 -10.88
CA LYS A 236 17.92 -14.18 -11.57
C LYS A 236 17.71 -13.41 -12.87
N GLU A 237 16.72 -13.78 -13.65
CA GLU A 237 16.39 -13.10 -14.91
C GLU A 237 15.93 -11.65 -14.62
N ARG A 238 15.04 -11.46 -13.65
CA ARG A 238 14.59 -10.12 -13.23
C ARG A 238 15.71 -9.28 -12.64
N GLU A 239 16.61 -9.85 -11.85
CA GLU A 239 17.79 -9.15 -11.35
C GLU A 239 18.68 -8.63 -12.48
N GLN A 240 18.89 -9.42 -13.55
CA GLN A 240 19.66 -8.96 -14.71
C GLN A 240 18.96 -7.83 -15.47
N LEU A 241 17.65 -7.91 -15.65
CA LEU A 241 16.85 -6.89 -16.33
C LEU A 241 16.79 -5.57 -15.57
N LEU A 242 16.82 -5.64 -14.22
CA LEU A 242 16.56 -4.48 -13.36
C LEU A 242 17.80 -3.93 -12.67
N PHE A 243 18.98 -4.53 -12.88
CA PHE A 243 20.23 -4.11 -12.22
C PHE A 243 20.53 -2.60 -12.42
N GLY A 244 20.22 -2.04 -13.59
CA GLY A 244 20.38 -0.61 -13.89
C GLY A 244 19.43 0.32 -13.13
N PHE A 245 18.44 -0.23 -12.39
CA PHE A 245 17.46 0.54 -11.64
C PHE A 245 17.69 0.47 -10.11
N GLN A 246 18.84 -0.04 -9.66
CA GLN A 246 19.20 -0.06 -8.25
C GLN A 246 19.33 1.36 -7.69
N ILE A 247 18.70 1.63 -6.55
CA ILE A 247 18.94 2.89 -5.83
C ILE A 247 20.27 2.78 -5.06
N ASN A 248 21.29 3.40 -5.59
CA ASN A 248 22.62 3.54 -5.00
C ASN A 248 22.97 5.02 -4.80
N ARG A 249 24.15 5.30 -4.23
CA ARG A 249 24.60 6.65 -3.96
C ARG A 249 24.69 7.50 -5.23
N ASP A 250 25.21 6.96 -6.32
CA ASP A 250 25.42 7.70 -7.56
C ASP A 250 24.08 8.12 -8.15
N LEU A 251 23.11 7.21 -8.21
CA LEU A 251 21.77 7.51 -8.69
C LEU A 251 21.05 8.52 -7.78
N LEU A 252 21.19 8.36 -6.46
CA LEU A 252 20.61 9.27 -5.48
C LEU A 252 21.17 10.68 -5.59
N ASN A 253 22.43 10.84 -5.97
CA ASN A 253 23.06 12.15 -6.17
C ASN A 253 22.60 12.89 -7.43
N LEU A 254 21.97 12.20 -8.39
CA LEU A 254 21.35 12.81 -9.57
C LEU A 254 19.96 13.38 -9.28
N SER A 255 19.34 12.99 -8.19
CA SER A 255 18.01 13.49 -7.77
C SER A 255 18.14 14.86 -7.06
N SER A 256 16.99 15.41 -6.63
CA SER A 256 16.98 16.63 -5.83
C SER A 256 17.89 16.49 -4.58
N PRO A 257 18.65 17.51 -4.17
CA PRO A 257 19.49 17.44 -2.96
C PRO A 257 18.74 17.02 -1.71
N ASP A 258 17.47 17.44 -1.59
CA ASP A 258 16.58 17.12 -0.46
C ASP A 258 15.69 15.91 -0.73
N SER A 259 16.00 15.11 -1.74
CA SER A 259 15.21 13.92 -2.07
C SER A 259 15.27 12.88 -0.95
N LEU A 260 14.15 12.19 -0.77
CA LEU A 260 13.99 11.13 0.23
C LEU A 260 13.82 9.78 -0.46
N VAL A 261 14.25 8.74 0.24
CA VAL A 261 14.19 7.35 -0.25
C VAL A 261 13.17 6.57 0.54
N MET A 262 12.30 5.86 -0.17
CA MET A 262 11.23 5.01 0.35
C MET A 262 11.34 3.58 -0.16
N HIS A 263 10.96 2.62 0.67
CA HIS A 263 10.88 1.19 0.35
C HIS A 263 9.84 0.53 1.26
N CYS A 264 8.89 -0.20 0.69
CA CYS A 264 7.80 -0.80 1.48
C CYS A 264 8.24 -1.97 2.38
N LEU A 265 9.48 -2.42 2.28
CA LEU A 265 10.07 -3.53 3.03
C LEU A 265 9.34 -4.90 2.82
N PRO A 266 10.09 -6.04 2.89
CA PRO A 266 11.52 -6.17 3.21
C PRO A 266 12.40 -5.73 2.05
N ALA A 267 13.59 -5.21 2.33
CA ALA A 267 14.57 -4.84 1.31
C ALA A 267 15.62 -5.93 1.13
N ASN A 268 15.99 -6.23 -0.12
CA ASN A 268 17.13 -7.05 -0.46
C ASN A 268 18.33 -6.11 -0.73
N ARG A 269 19.07 -5.82 0.33
CA ARG A 269 20.24 -4.95 0.24
C ARG A 269 21.21 -5.45 -0.82
N GLU A 270 21.86 -4.52 -1.53
CA GLU A 270 22.75 -4.73 -2.67
C GLU A 270 22.08 -5.31 -3.92
N ARG A 271 20.72 -5.34 -3.91
CA ARG A 271 19.92 -5.66 -5.10
C ARG A 271 19.17 -4.41 -5.57
N GLU A 272 17.91 -4.22 -5.16
CA GLU A 272 17.12 -3.06 -5.55
C GLU A 272 17.56 -1.75 -4.86
N ILE A 273 18.25 -1.86 -3.72
CA ILE A 273 18.77 -0.72 -2.96
C ILE A 273 20.06 -1.12 -2.24
N THR A 274 21.06 -0.23 -2.23
CA THR A 274 22.30 -0.47 -1.47
C THR A 274 22.08 -0.26 0.04
N ALA A 275 22.84 -0.96 0.88
CA ALA A 275 22.81 -0.79 2.33
C ALA A 275 23.14 0.67 2.73
N GLU A 276 24.09 1.29 2.04
CA GLU A 276 24.47 2.67 2.26
C GLU A 276 23.30 3.65 2.09
N VAL A 277 22.48 3.49 1.05
CA VAL A 277 21.31 4.34 0.80
C VAL A 277 20.20 3.99 1.78
N MET A 278 19.95 2.71 2.00
CA MET A 278 18.90 2.20 2.88
C MET A 278 19.06 2.69 4.32
N ASP A 279 20.29 2.73 4.82
CA ASP A 279 20.63 3.15 6.19
C ASP A 279 21.13 4.61 6.24
N GLY A 280 21.10 5.30 5.10
CA GLY A 280 21.57 6.68 4.95
C GLY A 280 20.56 7.73 5.44
N PRO A 281 21.02 9.00 5.56
CA PRO A 281 20.22 10.08 6.15
C PRO A 281 19.01 10.51 5.32
N ARG A 282 18.96 10.16 4.03
CA ARG A 282 17.82 10.44 3.13
C ARG A 282 16.77 9.30 3.13
N SER A 283 17.05 8.19 3.82
CA SER A 283 16.10 7.07 3.94
C SER A 283 15.04 7.35 5.00
N ILE A 284 13.78 7.24 4.62
CA ILE A 284 12.62 7.39 5.50
C ILE A 284 11.79 6.11 5.61
N VAL A 285 12.41 4.97 5.33
CA VAL A 285 11.75 3.66 5.28
C VAL A 285 11.11 3.24 6.61
N TYR A 286 11.68 3.66 7.73
CA TYR A 286 11.12 3.34 9.06
C TYR A 286 9.96 4.26 9.43
N ASP A 287 9.98 5.54 9.04
CA ASP A 287 8.83 6.44 9.15
C ASP A 287 7.68 5.93 8.28
N GLN A 288 7.99 5.49 7.06
CA GLN A 288 7.05 4.84 6.14
C GLN A 288 6.44 3.56 6.75
N ALA A 289 7.25 2.72 7.40
CA ALA A 289 6.80 1.51 8.07
C ALA A 289 5.91 1.83 9.29
N GLU A 290 6.24 2.85 10.08
CA GLU A 290 5.40 3.34 11.19
C GLU A 290 4.03 3.81 10.65
N ASN A 291 4.02 4.54 9.56
CA ASN A 291 2.80 5.09 8.97
C ASN A 291 1.82 4.02 8.45
N ARG A 292 2.26 2.77 8.29
CA ARG A 292 1.35 1.64 8.07
C ARG A 292 0.31 1.52 9.18
N LEU A 293 0.74 1.68 10.43
CA LEU A 293 -0.15 1.66 11.59
C LEU A 293 -1.19 2.78 11.51
N HIS A 294 -0.75 4.00 11.24
CA HIS A 294 -1.61 5.18 11.30
C HIS A 294 -2.56 5.28 10.10
N ALA A 295 -2.11 4.93 8.90
CA ALA A 295 -2.97 4.83 7.72
C ALA A 295 -4.06 3.76 7.90
N GLN A 296 -3.71 2.58 8.42
CA GLN A 296 -4.68 1.51 8.69
C GLN A 296 -5.70 1.92 9.76
N LYS A 297 -5.29 2.64 10.81
CA LYS A 297 -6.23 3.22 11.77
C LYS A 297 -7.25 4.12 11.10
N ALA A 298 -6.78 5.04 10.25
CA ALA A 298 -7.67 5.98 9.59
C ALA A 298 -8.64 5.28 8.63
N ILE A 299 -8.15 4.29 7.86
CA ILE A 299 -8.99 3.50 6.96
C ILE A 299 -10.11 2.80 7.76
N LEU A 300 -9.75 2.11 8.84
CA LEU A 300 -10.72 1.37 9.67
C LEU A 300 -11.71 2.31 10.36
N ALA A 301 -11.24 3.41 10.93
CA ALA A 301 -12.09 4.42 11.54
C ALA A 301 -13.07 5.03 10.52
N GLN A 302 -12.61 5.31 9.30
CA GLN A 302 -13.45 5.86 8.24
C GLN A 302 -14.51 4.86 7.77
N LEU A 303 -14.15 3.58 7.58
CA LEU A 303 -15.10 2.53 7.22
C LEU A 303 -16.18 2.37 8.30
N GLU A 304 -15.83 2.43 9.59
CA GLU A 304 -16.80 2.38 10.68
C GLU A 304 -17.69 3.61 10.73
N ARG A 305 -17.15 4.83 10.53
CA ARG A 305 -17.94 6.07 10.47
C ARG A 305 -18.98 6.04 9.34
N TRP A 306 -18.68 5.42 8.22
CA TRP A 306 -19.64 5.29 7.11
C TRP A 306 -20.71 4.21 7.35
N ARG A 307 -20.44 3.31 8.27
CA ARG A 307 -21.39 2.25 8.64
C ARG A 307 -22.49 2.77 9.60
N ASN A 308 -22.18 3.80 10.38
CA ASN A 308 -23.11 4.43 11.33
C ASN A 308 -23.82 5.62 10.70
#